data_270aa5cab32f481e3bcd6d672a3545d0
#
_entry.id   270aa5cab32f481e3bcd6d672a3545d0
#
_cell.length_a   1.000
_cell.length_b   1.000
_cell.length_c   1.000
_cell.angle_alpha   90.00
_cell.angle_beta   90.00
_cell.angle_gamma   90.00
#
_symmetry.space_group_name_H-M   'P 1'
#
loop_
_entity.id
_entity.type
_entity.pdbx_description
1 polymer ?
#
loop_
_entity_poly.entity_id
_entity_poly.type
_entity_poly.pdbx_seq_one_letter_code
_entity_poly.pdbx_strand_id
1 'polypeptide(L)'
;MDKDWLKEEVRNGLHCKIISAKLTYTPEACKCCGCVNEGSIVKNGTKLTHPLLLDMAGCPTYLELKKQRFLCRECGQTFIAETCIVKKRCHITNDVKRSIAVQGTRNISEKDLALEHRVSNNTVKRVFGDFYDTFRQVYTHLPENLAIDEFKSVKSAEGAMSLIICDSDNKKIFDILEDRRNKSIMDYFMRFPQEQRAKVKTVVVDLYGPYQKLFQALFPQAELIIDRFHIVTQVNRALNMARVSFMNTLKKSKDLKANRDYRKLKKYWKLILKKEETLNSTEYRYHRLFKGLVTERGIIDYLLSLDEGLRLNYNAYQTIIFTVNHRKPKLFSSFVHEKQQGLTVKMDQALKTFRQSEKAIINALNYDYSNGLVEGINNKIKVIKRTAYGYRNFSNFRNRIFIEYKLLEIKTAA
;
A
#
# COMPACT_ATOMS: atom_id res chain seq x y z
N MET A 1 43.35 -14.00 -23.14
CA MET A 1 42.42 -12.95 -23.58
C MET A 1 42.92 -12.44 -24.92
N ASP A 2 42.07 -12.48 -25.95
CA ASP A 2 42.43 -11.90 -27.23
C ASP A 2 42.69 -10.43 -27.05
N LYS A 3 43.73 -9.86 -27.70
CA LYS A 3 44.11 -8.43 -27.54
C LYS A 3 43.03 -7.45 -27.90
N ASP A 4 41.95 -7.86 -28.61
CA ASP A 4 40.87 -7.03 -29.13
C ASP A 4 39.49 -7.39 -28.53
N TRP A 5 39.44 -7.76 -27.26
CA TRP A 5 38.18 -8.15 -26.59
C TRP A 5 37.22 -6.98 -26.36
N LEU A 6 37.70 -5.73 -26.33
CA LEU A 6 36.93 -4.50 -26.16
C LEU A 6 37.14 -3.60 -27.38
N LYS A 7 36.03 -3.21 -28.02
CA LYS A 7 36.00 -2.27 -29.13
C LYS A 7 35.09 -1.09 -28.77
N GLU A 8 35.41 0.08 -29.32
CA GLU A 8 34.52 1.25 -29.25
C GLU A 8 33.92 1.49 -30.64
N GLU A 9 32.63 1.76 -30.69
CA GLU A 9 31.85 1.90 -31.91
C GLU A 9 30.75 2.97 -31.69
N VAL A 10 30.41 3.72 -32.72
CA VAL A 10 29.27 4.65 -32.69
C VAL A 10 28.04 3.93 -33.23
N ARG A 11 27.01 3.75 -32.39
CA ARG A 11 25.70 3.18 -32.75
C ARG A 11 24.61 4.22 -32.48
N ASN A 12 23.81 4.51 -33.50
CA ASN A 12 22.71 5.49 -33.37
C ASN A 12 23.14 6.85 -32.77
N GLY A 13 24.37 7.32 -33.11
CA GLY A 13 24.92 8.57 -32.60
C GLY A 13 25.47 8.52 -31.18
N LEU A 14 25.53 7.35 -30.54
CA LEU A 14 26.09 7.16 -29.21
C LEU A 14 27.39 6.34 -29.28
N HIS A 15 28.41 6.77 -28.53
CA HIS A 15 29.61 5.97 -28.30
C HIS A 15 29.25 4.75 -27.46
N CYS A 16 29.52 3.57 -28.01
CA CYS A 16 29.21 2.30 -27.39
C CYS A 16 30.46 1.47 -27.20
N LYS A 17 30.49 0.66 -26.15
CA LYS A 17 31.50 -0.36 -25.92
C LYS A 17 30.98 -1.73 -26.32
N ILE A 18 31.80 -2.48 -27.05
CA ILE A 18 31.48 -3.83 -27.50
C ILE A 18 32.49 -4.81 -26.93
N ILE A 19 32.02 -5.73 -26.13
CA ILE A 19 32.82 -6.82 -25.56
C ILE A 19 32.63 -8.06 -26.43
N SER A 20 33.69 -8.53 -27.08
CA SER A 20 33.66 -9.75 -27.91
C SER A 20 33.90 -10.98 -27.07
N ALA A 21 33.03 -11.98 -27.21
CA ALA A 21 33.16 -13.25 -26.48
C ALA A 21 32.67 -14.44 -27.34
N LYS A 22 33.23 -15.61 -27.07
CA LYS A 22 32.88 -16.89 -27.70
C LYS A 22 32.36 -17.87 -26.65
N LEU A 23 31.15 -18.41 -26.86
CA LEU A 23 30.56 -19.44 -26.02
C LEU A 23 30.65 -20.78 -26.76
N THR A 24 31.48 -21.68 -26.24
CA THR A 24 31.59 -23.04 -26.73
C THR A 24 31.85 -23.99 -25.55
N TYR A 25 31.29 -25.19 -25.67
CA TYR A 25 31.51 -26.31 -24.72
C TYR A 25 31.18 -27.62 -25.46
N THR A 26 31.43 -28.74 -24.84
CA THR A 26 31.00 -30.05 -25.31
C THR A 26 29.69 -30.40 -24.59
N PRO A 27 28.54 -30.52 -25.30
CA PRO A 27 27.31 -30.92 -24.66
C PRO A 27 27.35 -32.35 -24.17
N GLU A 28 26.82 -32.63 -22.99
CA GLU A 28 26.75 -33.99 -22.42
C GLU A 28 25.65 -34.82 -23.10
N ALA A 29 24.54 -34.17 -23.49
CA ALA A 29 23.41 -34.80 -24.15
C ALA A 29 22.71 -33.85 -25.15
N CYS A 30 21.96 -34.44 -26.08
CA CYS A 30 21.13 -33.68 -26.99
C CYS A 30 19.92 -33.08 -26.27
N LYS A 31 19.69 -31.77 -26.42
CA LYS A 31 18.54 -31.07 -25.85
C LYS A 31 17.19 -31.41 -26.51
N CYS A 32 17.21 -32.08 -27.64
CA CYS A 32 15.99 -32.40 -28.40
C CYS A 32 15.54 -33.86 -28.16
N CYS A 33 16.46 -34.82 -28.27
CA CYS A 33 16.13 -36.25 -28.11
C CYS A 33 16.71 -36.88 -26.84
N GLY A 34 17.54 -36.16 -26.07
CA GLY A 34 18.12 -36.68 -24.84
C GLY A 34 19.28 -37.65 -24.98
N CYS A 35 19.71 -38.01 -26.22
CA CYS A 35 20.83 -38.95 -26.44
C CYS A 35 22.12 -38.42 -25.80
N VAL A 36 22.84 -39.28 -25.09
CA VAL A 36 24.16 -38.97 -24.52
C VAL A 36 25.19 -38.76 -25.63
N ASN A 37 26.08 -37.82 -25.46
CA ASN A 37 27.04 -37.45 -26.47
C ASN A 37 28.30 -38.35 -26.45
N GLU A 38 28.26 -39.42 -27.11
CA GLU A 38 29.41 -40.31 -27.38
C GLU A 38 30.08 -40.02 -28.75
N GLY A 39 30.08 -38.74 -29.16
CA GLY A 39 30.56 -38.30 -30.47
C GLY A 39 29.44 -38.03 -31.51
N SER A 40 28.19 -38.26 -31.13
CA SER A 40 27.01 -38.03 -31.99
C SER A 40 26.63 -36.54 -32.09
N ILE A 41 27.11 -35.66 -31.19
CA ILE A 41 26.83 -34.22 -31.21
C ILE A 41 28.07 -33.48 -31.72
N VAL A 42 27.93 -32.88 -32.89
CA VAL A 42 29.06 -32.18 -33.56
C VAL A 42 28.80 -30.66 -33.63
N LYS A 43 29.91 -29.90 -33.72
CA LYS A 43 29.82 -28.43 -33.92
C LYS A 43 29.33 -28.14 -35.32
N ASN A 44 28.30 -27.24 -35.46
CA ASN A 44 27.67 -26.90 -36.72
C ASN A 44 27.51 -25.38 -36.83
N GLY A 45 28.62 -24.65 -37.00
CA GLY A 45 28.63 -23.19 -37.16
C GLY A 45 28.41 -22.45 -35.85
N THR A 46 28.19 -21.15 -35.94
CA THR A 46 27.97 -20.25 -34.80
C THR A 46 26.77 -19.31 -35.03
N LYS A 47 26.21 -18.80 -33.99
CA LYS A 47 25.22 -17.73 -34.03
C LYS A 47 25.72 -16.52 -33.25
N LEU A 48 25.75 -15.35 -33.92
CA LEU A 48 26.12 -14.09 -33.30
C LEU A 48 24.89 -13.44 -32.62
N THR A 49 25.07 -12.92 -31.40
CA THR A 49 24.03 -12.17 -30.67
C THR A 49 24.67 -10.99 -29.97
N HIS A 50 23.90 -9.89 -29.78
CA HIS A 50 24.38 -8.64 -29.16
C HIS A 50 23.49 -8.25 -27.97
N PRO A 51 23.47 -9.02 -26.86
CA PRO A 51 22.70 -8.63 -25.70
C PRO A 51 23.33 -7.41 -25.01
N LEU A 52 22.44 -6.52 -24.49
CA LEU A 52 22.82 -5.35 -23.72
C LEU A 52 23.37 -5.78 -22.35
N LEU A 53 24.49 -5.20 -21.97
CA LEU A 53 25.12 -5.27 -20.65
C LEU A 53 24.77 -4.01 -19.84
N LEU A 54 25.22 -3.98 -18.59
CA LEU A 54 25.28 -2.74 -17.81
C LEU A 54 26.28 -1.77 -18.47
N ASP A 55 25.97 -0.48 -18.41
CA ASP A 55 26.84 0.57 -18.97
C ASP A 55 28.22 0.54 -18.31
N MET A 56 29.28 0.65 -19.10
CA MET A 56 30.65 0.80 -18.61
C MET A 56 31.11 2.25 -18.79
N ALA A 57 31.44 2.90 -17.66
CA ALA A 57 31.87 4.31 -17.64
C ALA A 57 30.89 5.26 -18.38
N GLY A 58 29.58 5.05 -18.17
CA GLY A 58 28.53 5.87 -18.77
C GLY A 58 28.24 5.57 -20.25
N CYS A 59 28.97 4.65 -20.88
CA CYS A 59 28.76 4.25 -22.28
C CYS A 59 27.88 2.99 -22.38
N PRO A 60 26.90 2.96 -23.30
CA PRO A 60 26.17 1.75 -23.63
C PRO A 60 27.10 0.62 -23.96
N THR A 61 26.91 -0.53 -23.33
CA THR A 61 27.82 -1.66 -23.51
C THR A 61 27.06 -2.89 -24.02
N TYR A 62 27.57 -3.51 -25.09
CA TYR A 62 26.96 -4.68 -25.70
C TYR A 62 27.94 -5.86 -25.67
N LEU A 63 27.39 -7.06 -25.48
CA LEU A 63 28.15 -8.29 -25.57
C LEU A 63 28.02 -8.90 -26.99
N GLU A 64 29.05 -8.80 -27.82
CA GLU A 64 29.12 -9.53 -29.07
C GLU A 64 29.43 -11.00 -28.79
N LEU A 65 28.37 -11.84 -28.68
CA LEU A 65 28.50 -13.21 -28.23
C LEU A 65 28.32 -14.20 -29.40
N LYS A 66 29.42 -14.84 -29.81
CA LYS A 66 29.44 -15.93 -30.77
C LYS A 66 29.10 -17.24 -30.08
N LYS A 67 27.84 -17.69 -30.18
CA LYS A 67 27.35 -18.93 -29.59
C LYS A 67 27.56 -20.10 -30.55
N GLN A 68 28.17 -21.20 -30.08
CA GLN A 68 28.33 -22.43 -30.84
C GLN A 68 26.95 -23.05 -31.14
N ARG A 69 26.72 -23.46 -32.38
CA ARG A 69 25.61 -24.33 -32.75
C ARG A 69 26.11 -25.78 -32.76
N PHE A 70 25.24 -26.68 -32.43
CA PHE A 70 25.46 -28.12 -32.40
C PHE A 70 24.42 -28.81 -33.28
N LEU A 71 24.83 -29.89 -33.92
CA LEU A 71 23.98 -30.82 -34.67
C LEU A 71 24.03 -32.17 -33.96
N CYS A 72 22.88 -32.72 -33.61
CA CYS A 72 22.76 -34.10 -33.17
C CYS A 72 22.59 -35.00 -34.39
N ARG A 73 23.48 -35.95 -34.61
CA ARG A 73 23.42 -36.89 -35.73
C ARG A 73 22.31 -37.93 -35.57
N GLU A 74 21.91 -38.23 -34.33
CA GLU A 74 20.86 -39.20 -34.00
C GLU A 74 19.47 -38.68 -34.42
N CYS A 75 19.10 -37.44 -34.04
CA CYS A 75 17.79 -36.89 -34.33
C CYS A 75 17.78 -35.84 -35.45
N GLY A 76 18.94 -35.49 -36.05
CA GLY A 76 19.06 -34.46 -37.08
C GLY A 76 18.77 -33.02 -36.65
N GLN A 77 18.48 -32.80 -35.38
CA GLN A 77 18.12 -31.48 -34.86
C GLN A 77 19.33 -30.65 -34.44
N THR A 78 19.20 -29.32 -34.60
CA THR A 78 20.26 -28.38 -34.18
C THR A 78 19.82 -27.61 -32.95
N PHE A 79 20.77 -27.33 -32.04
CA PHE A 79 20.58 -26.46 -30.89
C PHE A 79 21.79 -25.54 -30.70
N ILE A 80 21.62 -24.49 -29.85
CA ILE A 80 22.61 -23.45 -29.64
C ILE A 80 23.13 -23.53 -28.22
N ALA A 81 24.42 -23.25 -28.04
CA ALA A 81 25.01 -23.13 -26.73
C ALA A 81 24.26 -22.13 -25.84
N GLU A 82 23.95 -22.52 -24.63
CA GLU A 82 23.24 -21.73 -23.65
C GLU A 82 24.18 -21.25 -22.55
N THR A 83 23.86 -20.11 -21.95
CA THR A 83 24.62 -19.48 -20.88
C THR A 83 23.68 -18.92 -19.81
N CYS A 84 24.15 -18.82 -18.56
CA CYS A 84 23.46 -18.17 -17.47
C CYS A 84 23.43 -16.64 -17.59
N ILE A 85 24.28 -16.03 -18.44
CA ILE A 85 24.39 -14.57 -18.58
C ILE A 85 23.15 -13.97 -19.25
N VAL A 86 22.59 -14.66 -20.25
CA VAL A 86 21.43 -14.20 -21.01
C VAL A 86 20.49 -15.34 -21.31
N LYS A 87 19.19 -15.19 -20.95
CA LYS A 87 18.17 -16.20 -21.23
C LYS A 87 17.95 -16.34 -22.76
N LYS A 88 17.50 -17.52 -23.17
CA LYS A 88 17.13 -17.79 -24.57
C LYS A 88 16.13 -16.75 -25.07
N ARG A 89 16.34 -16.24 -26.28
CA ARG A 89 15.50 -15.18 -26.93
C ARG A 89 15.44 -13.85 -26.20
N CYS A 90 16.39 -13.56 -25.28
CA CYS A 90 16.52 -12.27 -24.65
C CYS A 90 17.62 -11.42 -25.29
N HIS A 91 17.40 -10.10 -25.32
CA HIS A 91 18.35 -9.11 -25.85
C HIS A 91 19.00 -8.28 -24.73
N ILE A 92 18.72 -8.60 -23.47
CA ILE A 92 19.33 -7.99 -22.28
C ILE A 92 19.86 -9.10 -21.39
N THR A 93 20.97 -8.84 -20.71
CA THR A 93 21.58 -9.80 -19.77
C THR A 93 20.78 -9.86 -18.46
N ASN A 94 21.02 -10.93 -17.68
CA ASN A 94 20.39 -11.08 -16.40
C ASN A 94 20.82 -9.99 -15.40
N ASP A 95 22.04 -9.44 -15.53
CA ASP A 95 22.51 -8.33 -14.69
C ASP A 95 21.76 -7.05 -14.96
N VAL A 96 21.43 -6.73 -16.24
CA VAL A 96 20.56 -5.60 -16.59
C VAL A 96 19.17 -5.78 -15.98
N LYS A 97 18.58 -6.99 -16.07
CA LYS A 97 17.29 -7.29 -15.44
C LYS A 97 17.35 -7.10 -13.94
N ARG A 98 18.42 -7.59 -13.30
CA ARG A 98 18.63 -7.44 -11.85
C ARG A 98 18.76 -5.96 -11.46
N SER A 99 19.52 -5.17 -12.22
CA SER A 99 19.67 -3.73 -11.99
C SER A 99 18.34 -3.00 -12.08
N ILE A 100 17.53 -3.25 -13.13
CA ILE A 100 16.17 -2.70 -13.28
C ILE A 100 15.31 -3.04 -12.05
N ALA A 101 15.33 -4.29 -11.60
CA ALA A 101 14.53 -4.73 -10.45
C ALA A 101 14.99 -4.06 -9.14
N VAL A 102 16.31 -3.98 -8.91
CA VAL A 102 16.89 -3.32 -7.72
C VAL A 102 16.59 -1.83 -7.72
N GLN A 103 16.75 -1.14 -8.84
CA GLN A 103 16.39 0.27 -8.93
C GLN A 103 14.88 0.48 -8.83
N GLY A 104 14.08 -0.47 -9.30
CA GLY A 104 12.64 -0.53 -9.13
C GLY A 104 12.16 -0.53 -7.68
N THR A 105 13.03 -0.82 -6.69
CA THR A 105 12.70 -0.66 -5.26
C THR A 105 12.69 0.79 -4.79
N ARG A 106 13.15 1.71 -5.63
CA ARG A 106 13.21 3.15 -5.34
C ARG A 106 12.00 3.88 -5.92
N ASN A 107 11.79 5.12 -5.47
CA ASN A 107 10.74 5.99 -6.00
C ASN A 107 11.12 6.55 -7.39
N ILE A 108 11.23 5.67 -8.39
CA ILE A 108 11.56 6.00 -9.77
C ILE A 108 10.46 5.50 -10.70
N SER A 109 10.15 6.24 -11.78
CA SER A 109 9.13 5.78 -12.73
C SER A 109 9.65 4.66 -13.64
N GLU A 110 8.73 3.82 -14.14
CA GLU A 110 9.09 2.78 -15.14
C GLU A 110 9.65 3.40 -16.42
N LYS A 111 9.21 4.63 -16.76
CA LYS A 111 9.70 5.36 -17.93
C LYS A 111 11.16 5.79 -17.74
N ASP A 112 11.51 6.29 -16.54
CA ASP A 112 12.88 6.72 -16.25
C ASP A 112 13.82 5.50 -16.18
N LEU A 113 13.37 4.39 -15.58
CA LEU A 113 14.10 3.12 -15.62
C LEU A 113 14.34 2.61 -17.04
N ALA A 114 13.31 2.74 -17.89
CA ALA A 114 13.44 2.36 -19.31
C ALA A 114 14.47 3.22 -20.03
N LEU A 115 14.50 4.52 -19.78
CA LEU A 115 15.48 5.45 -20.35
C LEU A 115 16.90 5.17 -19.82
N GLU A 116 17.05 5.01 -18.51
CA GLU A 116 18.35 4.74 -17.86
C GLU A 116 18.98 3.44 -18.36
N HIS A 117 18.17 2.39 -18.51
CA HIS A 117 18.64 1.08 -18.98
C HIS A 117 18.52 0.88 -20.50
N ARG A 118 18.14 1.90 -21.27
CA ARG A 118 17.99 1.84 -22.73
C ARG A 118 17.11 0.69 -23.22
N VAL A 119 16.02 0.44 -22.51
CA VAL A 119 15.04 -0.59 -22.81
C VAL A 119 13.63 0.00 -22.98
N SER A 120 12.70 -0.76 -23.50
CA SER A 120 11.30 -0.32 -23.57
C SER A 120 10.61 -0.41 -22.20
N ASN A 121 9.59 0.43 -21.98
CA ASN A 121 8.72 0.34 -20.79
C ASN A 121 8.12 -1.07 -20.63
N ASN A 122 7.80 -1.75 -21.74
CA ASN A 122 7.27 -3.11 -21.69
C ASN A 122 8.34 -4.12 -21.21
N THR A 123 9.61 -3.85 -21.48
CA THR A 123 10.71 -4.67 -20.92
C THR A 123 10.81 -4.49 -19.42
N VAL A 124 10.72 -3.25 -18.90
CA VAL A 124 10.70 -2.97 -17.46
C VAL A 124 9.54 -3.69 -16.77
N LYS A 125 8.32 -3.57 -17.32
CA LYS A 125 7.13 -4.27 -16.78
C LYS A 125 7.30 -5.78 -16.74
N ARG A 126 7.85 -6.36 -17.82
CA ARG A 126 8.12 -7.80 -17.89
C ARG A 126 9.17 -8.23 -16.86
N VAL A 127 10.23 -7.44 -16.71
CA VAL A 127 11.26 -7.69 -15.67
C VAL A 127 10.63 -7.66 -14.30
N PHE A 128 9.77 -6.69 -14.00
CA PHE A 128 9.05 -6.63 -12.72
C PHE A 128 8.15 -7.84 -12.50
N GLY A 129 7.44 -8.32 -13.56
CA GLY A 129 6.66 -9.53 -13.50
C GLY A 129 7.51 -10.77 -13.19
N ASP A 130 8.59 -10.96 -13.96
CA ASP A 130 9.53 -12.08 -13.78
C ASP A 130 10.12 -12.12 -12.34
N PHE A 131 10.49 -10.95 -11.79
CA PHE A 131 11.01 -10.85 -10.43
C PHE A 131 9.93 -11.09 -9.39
N TYR A 132 8.73 -10.55 -9.57
CA TYR A 132 7.61 -10.80 -8.68
C TYR A 132 7.30 -12.30 -8.61
N ASP A 133 7.22 -12.99 -9.74
CA ASP A 133 6.95 -14.43 -9.80
C ASP A 133 8.04 -15.27 -9.12
N THR A 134 9.29 -14.82 -9.18
CA THR A 134 10.42 -15.48 -8.50
C THR A 134 10.31 -15.36 -6.98
N PHE A 135 9.78 -14.24 -6.47
CA PHE A 135 9.65 -13.98 -5.02
C PHE A 135 8.22 -14.17 -4.50
N ARG A 136 7.29 -14.53 -5.37
CA ARG A 136 5.90 -14.80 -4.97
C ARG A 136 5.85 -15.94 -3.98
N GLN A 137 5.47 -15.61 -2.74
CA GLN A 137 5.20 -16.64 -1.74
C GLN A 137 3.84 -17.28 -2.03
N VAL A 138 3.81 -18.60 -2.06
CA VAL A 138 2.57 -19.35 -1.97
C VAL A 138 2.25 -19.44 -0.48
N TYR A 139 1.30 -18.64 -0.02
CA TYR A 139 0.90 -18.65 1.37
C TYR A 139 0.07 -19.91 1.65
N THR A 140 0.61 -20.80 2.46
CA THR A 140 -0.09 -21.97 3.01
C THR A 140 -0.71 -21.69 4.38
N HIS A 141 -0.24 -20.64 5.04
CA HIS A 141 -0.62 -20.26 6.40
C HIS A 141 -1.01 -18.79 6.44
N LEU A 142 -2.00 -18.47 7.28
CA LEU A 142 -2.39 -17.11 7.59
C LEU A 142 -1.58 -16.59 8.79
N PRO A 143 -1.26 -15.28 8.84
CA PRO A 143 -0.77 -14.65 10.06
C PRO A 143 -1.80 -14.78 11.20
N GLU A 144 -1.33 -14.87 12.43
CA GLU A 144 -2.21 -14.95 13.60
C GLU A 144 -2.93 -13.62 13.87
N ASN A 145 -2.29 -12.49 13.52
CA ASN A 145 -2.83 -11.16 13.75
C ASN A 145 -2.87 -10.38 12.42
N LEU A 146 -4.09 -10.15 11.92
CA LEU A 146 -4.33 -9.50 10.63
C LEU A 146 -4.71 -8.03 10.82
N ALA A 147 -4.21 -7.16 9.94
CA ALA A 147 -4.69 -5.80 9.77
C ALA A 147 -5.18 -5.63 8.32
N ILE A 148 -6.41 -5.16 8.17
CA ILE A 148 -7.09 -5.07 6.87
C ILE A 148 -7.59 -3.66 6.69
N ASP A 149 -7.28 -3.07 5.52
CA ASP A 149 -7.69 -1.71 5.16
C ASP A 149 -7.91 -1.61 3.64
N GLU A 150 -8.42 -0.48 3.21
CA GLU A 150 -8.71 -0.19 1.82
C GLU A 150 -7.83 0.93 1.28
N PHE A 151 -7.46 0.83 0.01
CA PHE A 151 -6.83 1.93 -0.70
C PHE A 151 -7.41 2.11 -2.10
N LYS A 152 -7.29 3.34 -2.61
CA LYS A 152 -7.81 3.67 -3.95
C LYS A 152 -7.07 2.88 -5.02
N SER A 153 -7.81 2.02 -5.74
CA SER A 153 -7.29 1.17 -6.81
C SER A 153 -6.96 1.96 -8.08
N VAL A 154 -6.61 1.26 -9.14
CA VAL A 154 -6.35 1.78 -10.49
C VAL A 154 -7.64 1.77 -11.32
N LYS A 155 -7.64 2.47 -12.47
CA LYS A 155 -8.85 2.61 -13.31
C LYS A 155 -9.34 1.30 -13.92
N SER A 156 -8.45 0.32 -14.13
CA SER A 156 -8.80 -0.98 -14.72
C SER A 156 -9.30 -2.00 -13.70
N ALA A 157 -9.18 -1.72 -12.40
CA ALA A 157 -9.73 -2.60 -11.39
C ALA A 157 -11.26 -2.56 -11.45
N GLU A 158 -11.89 -3.71 -11.19
CA GLU A 158 -13.36 -3.82 -11.19
C GLU A 158 -14.04 -2.93 -10.15
N GLY A 159 -13.30 -2.49 -9.13
CA GLY A 159 -13.76 -1.58 -8.08
C GLY A 159 -12.87 -0.35 -7.91
N ALA A 160 -13.42 0.72 -7.33
CA ALA A 160 -12.67 1.93 -7.04
C ALA A 160 -11.60 1.73 -5.94
N MET A 161 -11.76 0.70 -5.12
CA MET A 161 -10.93 0.42 -3.94
C MET A 161 -10.41 -1.02 -4.00
N SER A 162 -9.12 -1.17 -3.68
CA SER A 162 -8.46 -2.46 -3.43
C SER A 162 -8.40 -2.71 -1.92
N LEU A 163 -8.27 -3.98 -1.54
CA LEU A 163 -8.08 -4.40 -0.14
C LEU A 163 -6.62 -4.77 0.09
N ILE A 164 -6.05 -4.30 1.17
CA ILE A 164 -4.72 -4.70 1.64
C ILE A 164 -4.85 -5.53 2.92
N ILE A 165 -4.11 -6.62 2.97
CA ILE A 165 -4.02 -7.53 4.11
C ILE A 165 -2.58 -7.48 4.60
N CYS A 166 -2.39 -7.17 5.87
CA CYS A 166 -1.09 -7.08 6.51
C CYS A 166 -0.98 -8.05 7.68
N ASP A 167 0.21 -8.54 7.91
CA ASP A 167 0.63 -9.19 9.13
C ASP A 167 0.97 -8.11 10.16
N SER A 168 0.21 -8.02 11.26
CA SER A 168 0.37 -6.99 12.29
C SER A 168 1.64 -7.18 13.11
N ASP A 169 2.08 -8.43 13.33
CA ASP A 169 3.25 -8.76 14.13
C ASP A 169 4.54 -8.46 13.36
N ASN A 170 4.63 -8.97 12.12
CA ASN A 170 5.80 -8.79 11.28
C ASN A 170 5.82 -7.43 10.56
N LYS A 171 4.75 -6.65 10.67
CA LYS A 171 4.59 -5.35 10.03
C LYS A 171 4.80 -5.38 8.50
N LYS A 172 4.30 -6.43 7.85
CA LYS A 172 4.49 -6.69 6.41
C LYS A 172 3.17 -6.80 5.68
N ILE A 173 3.19 -6.46 4.39
CA ILE A 173 2.08 -6.78 3.51
C ILE A 173 2.02 -8.30 3.35
N PHE A 174 0.87 -8.87 3.71
CA PHE A 174 0.57 -10.28 3.44
C PHE A 174 0.08 -10.43 2.01
N ASP A 175 -1.02 -9.76 1.62
CA ASP A 175 -1.51 -9.78 0.25
C ASP A 175 -2.32 -8.52 -0.10
N ILE A 176 -2.62 -8.36 -1.40
CA ILE A 176 -3.42 -7.25 -1.93
C ILE A 176 -4.46 -7.83 -2.88
N LEU A 177 -5.74 -7.57 -2.62
CA LEU A 177 -6.86 -7.95 -3.46
C LEU A 177 -7.27 -6.81 -4.38
N GLU A 178 -7.69 -7.12 -5.59
CA GLU A 178 -8.07 -6.14 -6.59
C GLU A 178 -9.28 -5.31 -6.18
N ASP A 179 -10.25 -5.93 -5.50
CA ASP A 179 -11.44 -5.26 -5.02
C ASP A 179 -11.74 -5.59 -3.54
N ARG A 180 -12.71 -4.88 -2.96
CA ARG A 180 -13.15 -5.00 -1.57
C ARG A 180 -14.50 -5.66 -1.39
N ARG A 181 -15.06 -6.28 -2.43
CA ARG A 181 -16.38 -6.92 -2.34
C ARG A 181 -16.34 -8.11 -1.42
N ASN A 182 -17.39 -8.28 -0.62
CA ASN A 182 -17.49 -9.38 0.34
C ASN A 182 -17.25 -10.75 -0.32
N LYS A 183 -17.76 -10.95 -1.54
CA LYS A 183 -17.54 -12.18 -2.30
C LYS A 183 -16.06 -12.42 -2.58
N SER A 184 -15.35 -11.43 -3.10
CA SER A 184 -13.91 -11.55 -3.43
C SER A 184 -13.06 -11.80 -2.18
N ILE A 185 -13.41 -11.16 -1.05
CA ILE A 185 -12.77 -11.39 0.24
C ILE A 185 -13.05 -12.80 0.73
N MET A 186 -14.29 -13.25 0.66
CA MET A 186 -14.69 -14.61 1.04
C MET A 186 -13.97 -15.65 0.20
N ASP A 187 -14.01 -15.53 -1.13
CA ASP A 187 -13.34 -16.45 -2.06
C ASP A 187 -11.83 -16.52 -1.81
N TYR A 188 -11.22 -15.38 -1.44
CA TYR A 188 -9.79 -15.33 -1.08
C TYR A 188 -9.48 -16.13 0.18
N PHE A 189 -10.20 -15.90 1.29
CA PHE A 189 -9.89 -16.56 2.57
C PHE A 189 -10.37 -18.00 2.64
N MET A 190 -11.41 -18.38 1.88
CA MET A 190 -11.87 -19.77 1.79
C MET A 190 -10.88 -20.71 1.10
N ARG A 191 -9.85 -20.17 0.42
CA ARG A 191 -8.73 -20.99 -0.09
C ARG A 191 -7.87 -21.58 1.03
N PHE A 192 -7.93 -21.00 2.23
CA PHE A 192 -7.24 -21.52 3.40
C PHE A 192 -8.14 -22.49 4.14
N PRO A 193 -7.64 -23.69 4.54
CA PRO A 193 -8.41 -24.65 5.32
C PRO A 193 -8.95 -24.03 6.62
N GLN A 194 -10.05 -24.58 7.12
CA GLN A 194 -10.68 -24.09 8.34
C GLN A 194 -9.71 -24.04 9.53
N GLU A 195 -8.85 -25.07 9.65
CA GLU A 195 -7.82 -25.14 10.69
C GLU A 195 -6.83 -23.95 10.65
N GLN A 196 -6.48 -23.46 9.46
CA GLN A 196 -5.62 -22.28 9.31
C GLN A 196 -6.37 -21.01 9.67
N ARG A 197 -7.63 -20.88 9.27
CA ARG A 197 -8.48 -19.74 9.62
C ARG A 197 -8.77 -19.68 11.11
N ALA A 198 -8.87 -20.82 11.78
CA ALA A 198 -9.04 -20.92 13.23
C ALA A 198 -7.82 -20.48 14.04
N LYS A 199 -6.61 -20.43 13.43
CA LYS A 199 -5.39 -19.93 14.08
C LYS A 199 -5.31 -18.41 14.13
N VAL A 200 -6.15 -17.69 13.37
CA VAL A 200 -6.20 -16.24 13.41
C VAL A 200 -6.78 -15.79 14.75
N LYS A 201 -5.99 -15.02 15.50
CA LYS A 201 -6.31 -14.53 16.85
C LYS A 201 -6.98 -13.16 16.84
N THR A 202 -6.50 -12.26 16.00
CA THR A 202 -7.05 -10.90 15.90
C THR A 202 -7.19 -10.44 14.45
N VAL A 203 -8.23 -9.63 14.19
CA VAL A 203 -8.43 -8.97 12.89
C VAL A 203 -8.77 -7.51 13.12
N VAL A 204 -7.87 -6.61 12.72
CA VAL A 204 -8.11 -5.17 12.74
C VAL A 204 -8.85 -4.76 11.47
N VAL A 205 -9.99 -4.09 11.63
CA VAL A 205 -10.86 -3.66 10.52
C VAL A 205 -11.47 -2.28 10.78
N ASP A 206 -12.00 -1.69 9.73
CA ASP A 206 -12.76 -0.44 9.80
C ASP A 206 -14.10 -0.60 10.54
N LEU A 207 -14.62 0.51 11.02
CA LEU A 207 -15.94 0.59 11.65
C LEU A 207 -17.07 0.48 10.59
N TYR A 208 -17.06 -0.64 9.84
CA TYR A 208 -18.05 -0.94 8.82
C TYR A 208 -18.74 -2.27 9.12
N GLY A 209 -20.03 -2.22 9.48
CA GLY A 209 -20.78 -3.39 9.97
C GLY A 209 -20.73 -4.62 9.05
N PRO A 210 -20.88 -4.51 7.71
CA PRO A 210 -20.76 -5.65 6.81
C PRO A 210 -19.41 -6.37 6.90
N TYR A 211 -18.29 -5.64 7.10
CA TYR A 211 -16.96 -6.25 7.28
C TYR A 211 -16.87 -7.01 8.59
N GLN A 212 -17.39 -6.43 9.68
CA GLN A 212 -17.38 -7.11 10.98
C GLN A 212 -18.08 -8.47 10.89
N LYS A 213 -19.27 -8.53 10.25
CA LYS A 213 -20.00 -9.78 10.04
C LYS A 213 -19.24 -10.77 9.17
N LEU A 214 -18.65 -10.28 8.07
CA LEU A 214 -17.87 -11.11 7.16
C LEU A 214 -16.64 -11.73 7.84
N PHE A 215 -15.84 -10.91 8.52
CA PHE A 215 -14.62 -11.37 9.17
C PHE A 215 -14.91 -12.25 10.40
N GLN A 216 -16.00 -11.99 11.11
CA GLN A 216 -16.44 -12.89 12.19
C GLN A 216 -16.85 -14.27 11.66
N ALA A 217 -17.48 -14.32 10.48
CA ALA A 217 -17.82 -15.59 9.83
C ALA A 217 -16.59 -16.33 9.28
N LEU A 218 -15.63 -15.61 8.72
CA LEU A 218 -14.38 -16.18 8.19
C LEU A 218 -13.45 -16.67 9.30
N PHE A 219 -13.40 -15.96 10.42
CA PHE A 219 -12.50 -16.20 11.57
C PHE A 219 -13.31 -16.26 12.88
N PRO A 220 -14.08 -17.33 13.13
CA PRO A 220 -15.01 -17.37 14.26
C PRO A 220 -14.35 -17.24 15.64
N GLN A 221 -13.07 -17.65 15.76
CA GLN A 221 -12.29 -17.58 16.99
C GLN A 221 -11.51 -16.28 17.16
N ALA A 222 -11.44 -15.45 16.12
CA ALA A 222 -10.68 -14.23 16.16
C ALA A 222 -11.42 -13.11 16.91
N GLU A 223 -10.67 -12.33 17.69
CA GLU A 223 -11.15 -11.07 18.25
C GLU A 223 -11.09 -9.97 17.16
N LEU A 224 -12.27 -9.42 16.84
CA LEU A 224 -12.31 -8.24 15.96
C LEU A 224 -11.90 -7.00 16.72
N ILE A 225 -11.09 -6.17 16.08
CA ILE A 225 -10.56 -4.92 16.62
C ILE A 225 -10.93 -3.80 15.64
N ILE A 226 -11.64 -2.79 16.12
CA ILE A 226 -11.94 -1.61 15.28
C ILE A 226 -10.72 -0.67 15.27
N ASP A 227 -10.34 -0.18 14.09
CA ASP A 227 -9.33 0.86 14.05
C ASP A 227 -9.83 2.15 14.73
N ARG A 228 -9.09 2.60 15.75
CA ARG A 228 -9.42 3.77 16.59
C ARG A 228 -9.58 5.05 15.77
N PHE A 229 -8.86 5.17 14.66
CA PHE A 229 -9.00 6.31 13.75
C PHE A 229 -10.44 6.46 13.22
N HIS A 230 -11.11 5.34 12.91
CA HIS A 230 -12.49 5.35 12.43
C HIS A 230 -13.49 5.78 13.50
N ILE A 231 -13.27 5.42 14.79
CA ILE A 231 -14.08 5.88 15.91
C ILE A 231 -13.97 7.40 16.04
N VAL A 232 -12.73 7.91 16.11
CA VAL A 232 -12.44 9.34 16.20
C VAL A 232 -12.99 10.11 15.02
N THR A 233 -12.82 9.59 13.80
CA THR A 233 -13.31 10.24 12.57
C THR A 233 -14.84 10.33 12.55
N GLN A 234 -15.53 9.29 13.01
CA GLN A 234 -17.00 9.28 13.03
C GLN A 234 -17.56 10.32 14.01
N VAL A 235 -17.02 10.38 15.24
CA VAL A 235 -17.49 11.35 16.22
C VAL A 235 -17.07 12.79 15.87
N ASN A 236 -15.90 12.99 15.25
CA ASN A 236 -15.49 14.28 14.67
C ASN A 236 -16.49 14.78 13.62
N ARG A 237 -16.92 13.91 12.71
CA ARG A 237 -17.94 14.24 11.70
C ARG A 237 -19.26 14.62 12.35
N ALA A 238 -19.71 13.88 13.35
CA ALA A 238 -20.95 14.13 14.05
C ALA A 238 -20.94 15.51 14.73
N LEU A 239 -19.91 15.85 15.49
CA LEU A 239 -19.76 17.16 16.13
C LEU A 239 -19.67 18.30 15.10
N ASN A 240 -18.86 18.10 14.03
CA ASN A 240 -18.76 19.13 13.01
C ASN A 240 -20.10 19.37 12.27
N MET A 241 -20.91 18.33 12.08
CA MET A 241 -22.25 18.49 11.52
C MET A 241 -23.20 19.23 12.46
N ALA A 242 -23.15 18.97 13.79
CA ALA A 242 -23.88 19.72 14.79
C ALA A 242 -23.51 21.23 14.73
N ARG A 243 -22.20 21.52 14.71
CA ARG A 243 -21.69 22.90 14.55
C ARG A 243 -22.20 23.57 13.25
N VAL A 244 -22.13 22.87 12.13
CA VAL A 244 -22.56 23.41 10.81
C VAL A 244 -24.06 23.62 10.80
N SER A 245 -24.85 22.72 11.38
CA SER A 245 -26.32 22.85 11.49
C SER A 245 -26.69 24.12 12.24
N PHE A 246 -26.14 24.31 13.45
CA PHE A 246 -26.35 25.52 14.24
C PHE A 246 -25.81 26.76 13.52
N MET A 247 -24.63 26.74 12.96
CA MET A 247 -24.03 27.84 12.20
C MET A 247 -24.97 28.32 11.06
N ASN A 248 -25.65 27.39 10.39
CA ASN A 248 -26.57 27.71 9.28
C ASN A 248 -27.87 28.39 9.76
N THR A 249 -28.32 28.19 11.00
CA THR A 249 -29.44 28.94 11.55
C THR A 249 -29.06 30.41 11.72
N LEU A 250 -27.85 30.70 12.21
CA LEU A 250 -27.33 32.05 12.36
C LEU A 250 -27.13 32.78 11.04
N LYS A 251 -26.78 32.06 9.97
CA LYS A 251 -26.62 32.66 8.62
C LYS A 251 -27.92 33.25 8.06
N LYS A 252 -29.06 32.71 8.43
CA LYS A 252 -30.38 33.15 7.96
C LYS A 252 -30.89 34.41 8.71
N SER A 253 -30.24 34.75 9.83
CA SER A 253 -30.64 35.92 10.64
C SER A 253 -30.11 37.23 10.03
N LYS A 254 -30.92 38.28 10.08
CA LYS A 254 -30.50 39.65 9.72
C LYS A 254 -29.78 40.37 10.86
N ASP A 255 -29.69 39.77 12.05
CA ASP A 255 -29.02 40.34 13.21
C ASP A 255 -27.48 40.37 13.03
N LEU A 256 -26.87 41.52 13.33
CA LEU A 256 -25.45 41.75 13.25
C LEU A 256 -24.64 40.86 14.24
N LYS A 257 -25.24 40.57 15.42
CA LYS A 257 -24.60 39.68 16.41
C LYS A 257 -24.59 38.25 15.87
N ALA A 258 -25.70 37.75 15.34
CA ALA A 258 -25.76 36.41 14.74
C ALA A 258 -24.77 36.25 13.58
N ASN A 259 -24.60 37.29 12.74
CA ASN A 259 -23.60 37.28 11.68
C ASN A 259 -22.13 37.23 12.20
N ARG A 260 -21.84 37.88 13.33
CA ARG A 260 -20.50 37.78 13.97
C ARG A 260 -20.28 36.38 14.54
N ASP A 261 -21.25 35.79 15.19
CA ASP A 261 -21.16 34.45 15.78
C ASP A 261 -21.07 33.35 14.70
N TYR A 262 -21.82 33.52 13.59
CA TYR A 262 -21.61 32.72 12.38
C TYR A 262 -20.13 32.72 11.94
N ARG A 263 -19.49 33.90 11.86
CA ARG A 263 -18.08 34.04 11.43
C ARG A 263 -17.12 33.40 12.45
N LYS A 264 -17.41 33.47 13.75
CA LYS A 264 -16.61 32.82 14.80
C LYS A 264 -16.72 31.30 14.69
N LEU A 265 -17.91 30.71 14.58
CA LEU A 265 -18.12 29.27 14.38
C LEU A 265 -17.45 28.76 13.10
N LYS A 266 -17.44 29.56 12.02
CA LYS A 266 -16.77 29.23 10.77
C LYS A 266 -15.25 29.27 10.90
N LYS A 267 -14.68 30.23 11.64
CA LYS A 267 -13.23 30.42 11.79
C LYS A 267 -12.62 29.40 12.74
N TYR A 268 -13.26 29.14 13.88
CA TYR A 268 -12.67 28.34 14.97
C TYR A 268 -13.11 26.88 14.99
N TRP A 269 -13.55 26.33 13.85
CA TRP A 269 -14.05 24.95 13.75
C TRP A 269 -13.00 23.90 14.15
N LYS A 270 -11.72 24.12 13.83
CA LYS A 270 -10.63 23.21 14.23
C LYS A 270 -10.42 23.21 15.74
N LEU A 271 -10.67 24.34 16.38
CA LEU A 271 -10.54 24.46 17.83
C LEU A 271 -11.64 23.68 18.56
N ILE A 272 -12.87 23.67 18.03
CA ILE A 272 -13.98 22.87 18.56
C ILE A 272 -13.66 21.36 18.50
N LEU A 273 -12.93 20.92 17.50
CA LEU A 273 -12.51 19.50 17.35
C LEU A 273 -11.21 19.18 18.09
N LYS A 274 -10.59 20.14 18.77
CA LYS A 274 -9.39 19.93 19.58
C LYS A 274 -9.77 19.20 20.88
N LYS A 275 -8.86 18.36 21.37
CA LYS A 275 -9.04 17.70 22.67
C LYS A 275 -9.09 18.76 23.77
N GLU A 276 -10.04 18.65 24.68
CA GLU A 276 -10.23 19.62 25.76
C GLU A 276 -8.96 19.81 26.60
N GLU A 277 -8.31 18.74 26.97
CA GLU A 277 -7.05 18.71 27.73
C GLU A 277 -5.85 19.41 27.04
N THR A 278 -5.93 19.61 25.72
CA THR A 278 -4.89 20.29 24.92
C THR A 278 -5.23 21.74 24.61
N LEU A 279 -6.39 22.24 25.06
CA LEU A 279 -6.76 23.62 24.87
C LEU A 279 -5.93 24.54 25.77
N ASN A 280 -5.35 25.56 25.19
CA ASN A 280 -4.60 26.56 25.94
C ASN A 280 -5.55 27.44 26.74
N SER A 281 -5.38 27.44 28.09
CA SER A 281 -6.19 28.22 29.05
C SER A 281 -5.45 29.41 29.64
N THR A 282 -4.14 29.56 29.42
CA THR A 282 -3.28 30.56 30.08
C THR A 282 -2.75 31.63 29.14
N GLU A 283 -2.51 31.29 27.86
CA GLU A 283 -1.95 32.22 26.88
C GLU A 283 -3.05 33.03 26.20
N TYR A 284 -3.07 34.32 26.43
CA TYR A 284 -4.00 35.25 25.80
C TYR A 284 -3.44 35.75 24.47
N ARG A 285 -4.21 35.58 23.39
CA ARG A 285 -3.88 36.08 22.06
C ARG A 285 -4.98 37.00 21.56
N TYR A 286 -4.61 38.04 20.76
CA TYR A 286 -5.59 38.92 20.15
C TYR A 286 -6.34 38.22 19.02
N HIS A 287 -7.66 38.21 19.16
CA HIS A 287 -8.56 37.63 18.16
C HIS A 287 -9.48 38.69 17.57
N ARG A 288 -9.27 39.01 16.28
CA ARG A 288 -10.04 40.07 15.57
C ARG A 288 -11.55 39.91 15.71
N LEU A 289 -12.08 38.69 15.66
CA LEU A 289 -13.53 38.45 15.76
C LEU A 289 -14.08 38.63 17.19
N PHE A 290 -13.22 38.58 18.20
CA PHE A 290 -13.54 38.88 19.60
C PHE A 290 -13.21 40.32 19.98
N LYS A 291 -12.44 41.03 19.14
CA LYS A 291 -11.93 42.38 19.40
C LYS A 291 -11.17 42.51 20.73
N GLY A 292 -10.48 41.44 21.14
CA GLY A 292 -9.77 41.38 22.42
C GLY A 292 -8.84 40.20 22.54
N LEU A 293 -8.19 40.15 23.71
CA LEU A 293 -7.32 39.05 24.09
C LEU A 293 -8.17 37.92 24.68
N VAL A 294 -8.09 36.71 24.10
CA VAL A 294 -8.85 35.53 24.54
C VAL A 294 -7.97 34.31 24.46
N THR A 295 -8.12 33.36 25.37
CA THR A 295 -7.47 32.04 25.32
C THR A 295 -8.24 31.09 24.40
N GLU A 296 -7.61 29.96 23.98
CA GLU A 296 -8.32 28.92 23.22
C GLU A 296 -9.54 28.40 23.98
N ARG A 297 -9.39 28.16 25.29
CA ARG A 297 -10.48 27.73 26.19
C ARG A 297 -11.62 28.76 26.19
N GLY A 298 -11.31 30.05 26.38
CA GLY A 298 -12.33 31.11 26.38
C GLY A 298 -13.07 31.23 25.04
N ILE A 299 -12.42 30.96 23.91
CA ILE A 299 -13.08 30.88 22.60
C ILE A 299 -14.10 29.73 22.59
N ILE A 300 -13.72 28.55 23.06
CA ILE A 300 -14.62 27.38 23.07
C ILE A 300 -15.79 27.63 24.00
N ASP A 301 -15.53 28.10 25.23
CA ASP A 301 -16.59 28.39 26.21
C ASP A 301 -17.61 29.39 25.63
N TYR A 302 -17.16 30.44 24.95
CA TYR A 302 -18.04 31.36 24.24
C TYR A 302 -18.85 30.68 23.13
N LEU A 303 -18.23 29.85 22.28
CA LEU A 303 -18.92 29.19 21.18
C LEU A 303 -19.97 28.18 21.67
N LEU A 304 -19.69 27.49 22.76
CA LEU A 304 -20.62 26.55 23.38
C LEU A 304 -21.74 27.23 24.16
N SER A 305 -21.54 28.48 24.62
CA SER A 305 -22.61 29.26 25.25
C SER A 305 -23.69 29.76 24.27
N LEU A 306 -23.42 29.70 22.96
CA LEU A 306 -24.35 30.14 21.91
C LEU A 306 -25.51 29.17 21.69
N ASP A 307 -25.30 27.87 21.96
CA ASP A 307 -26.32 26.84 21.68
C ASP A 307 -26.12 25.64 22.60
N GLU A 308 -27.15 25.26 23.30
CA GLU A 308 -27.16 24.12 24.22
C GLU A 308 -26.96 22.78 23.48
N GLY A 309 -27.57 22.62 22.33
CA GLY A 309 -27.42 21.43 21.50
C GLY A 309 -25.97 21.25 21.06
N LEU A 310 -25.28 22.33 20.66
CA LEU A 310 -23.85 22.29 20.34
C LEU A 310 -23.01 21.88 21.56
N ARG A 311 -23.32 22.42 22.74
CA ARG A 311 -22.65 22.10 24.00
C ARG A 311 -22.78 20.62 24.37
N LEU A 312 -23.99 20.07 24.27
CA LEU A 312 -24.24 18.65 24.56
C LEU A 312 -23.49 17.74 23.59
N ASN A 313 -23.50 18.07 22.29
CA ASN A 313 -22.72 17.30 21.30
C ASN A 313 -21.20 17.41 21.51
N TYR A 314 -20.71 18.57 21.97
CA TYR A 314 -19.30 18.75 22.31
C TYR A 314 -18.91 17.89 23.53
N ASN A 315 -19.71 17.86 24.58
CA ASN A 315 -19.46 17.04 25.75
C ASN A 315 -19.43 15.54 25.40
N ALA A 316 -20.41 15.09 24.62
CA ALA A 316 -20.43 13.71 24.12
C ALA A 316 -19.17 13.37 23.29
N TYR A 317 -18.75 14.29 22.42
CA TYR A 317 -17.53 14.17 21.65
C TYR A 317 -16.30 14.05 22.55
N GLN A 318 -16.15 14.95 23.52
CA GLN A 318 -14.97 14.94 24.42
C GLN A 318 -14.91 13.68 25.27
N THR A 319 -16.05 13.17 25.73
CA THR A 319 -16.13 11.91 26.47
C THR A 319 -15.64 10.75 25.62
N ILE A 320 -16.10 10.61 24.38
CA ILE A 320 -15.62 9.53 23.48
C ILE A 320 -14.13 9.68 23.18
N ILE A 321 -13.66 10.90 22.87
CA ILE A 321 -12.23 11.15 22.59
C ILE A 321 -11.37 10.80 23.81
N PHE A 322 -11.80 11.19 25.02
CA PHE A 322 -11.11 10.86 26.25
C PHE A 322 -11.03 9.35 26.46
N THR A 323 -12.15 8.63 26.33
CA THR A 323 -12.19 7.17 26.54
C THR A 323 -11.29 6.43 25.54
N VAL A 324 -11.26 6.86 24.29
CA VAL A 324 -10.42 6.25 23.24
C VAL A 324 -8.94 6.54 23.49
N ASN A 325 -8.57 7.79 23.80
CA ASN A 325 -7.16 8.16 24.02
C ASN A 325 -6.57 7.55 25.28
N HIS A 326 -7.33 7.47 26.36
CA HIS A 326 -6.87 6.95 27.67
C HIS A 326 -7.22 5.48 27.87
N ARG A 327 -7.74 4.80 26.83
CA ARG A 327 -8.09 3.37 26.88
C ARG A 327 -8.96 3.02 28.08
N LYS A 328 -10.14 3.67 28.18
CA LYS A 328 -11.09 3.47 29.26
C LYS A 328 -12.33 2.68 28.79
N PRO A 329 -12.24 1.33 28.58
CA PRO A 329 -13.32 0.54 28.00
C PRO A 329 -14.60 0.57 28.85
N LYS A 330 -14.50 0.54 30.17
CA LYS A 330 -15.67 0.60 31.07
C LYS A 330 -16.42 1.92 30.94
N LEU A 331 -15.69 3.05 30.90
CA LEU A 331 -16.29 4.37 30.74
C LEU A 331 -16.92 4.54 29.36
N PHE A 332 -16.27 3.99 28.31
CA PHE A 332 -16.83 3.98 26.96
C PHE A 332 -18.16 3.22 26.92
N SER A 333 -18.19 2.00 27.44
CA SER A 333 -19.39 1.15 27.51
C SER A 333 -20.52 1.85 28.28
N SER A 334 -20.25 2.34 29.49
CA SER A 334 -21.24 3.08 30.28
C SER A 334 -21.83 4.27 29.49
N PHE A 335 -20.97 5.10 28.90
CA PHE A 335 -21.38 6.30 28.18
C PHE A 335 -22.23 6.02 26.93
N VAL A 336 -21.87 5.01 26.12
CA VAL A 336 -22.64 4.72 24.88
C VAL A 336 -24.02 4.12 25.15
N HIS A 337 -24.23 3.51 26.33
CA HIS A 337 -25.52 2.96 26.76
C HIS A 337 -26.36 3.97 27.55
N GLU A 338 -25.77 5.01 28.09
CA GLU A 338 -26.50 6.08 28.74
C GLU A 338 -27.41 6.82 27.78
N LYS A 339 -28.66 7.06 28.18
CA LYS A 339 -29.62 7.81 27.38
C LYS A 339 -29.28 9.30 27.38
N GLN A 340 -28.65 9.75 26.32
CA GLN A 340 -28.32 11.16 26.12
C GLN A 340 -29.52 11.91 25.54
N GLN A 341 -29.88 13.06 26.12
CA GLN A 341 -30.92 13.95 25.59
C GLN A 341 -30.27 15.14 24.87
N GLY A 342 -30.99 15.70 23.87
CA GLY A 342 -30.55 16.92 23.17
C GLY A 342 -29.40 16.74 22.18
N LEU A 343 -28.99 15.49 21.89
CA LEU A 343 -28.00 15.22 20.86
C LEU A 343 -28.60 15.38 19.45
N THR A 344 -27.76 15.75 18.50
CA THR A 344 -28.15 15.75 17.10
C THR A 344 -28.30 14.34 16.56
N VAL A 345 -29.16 14.16 15.54
CA VAL A 345 -29.41 12.87 14.86
C VAL A 345 -28.09 12.19 14.44
N LYS A 346 -27.09 12.98 14.05
CA LYS A 346 -25.80 12.42 13.62
C LYS A 346 -24.94 11.91 14.77
N MET A 347 -25.01 12.55 15.92
CA MET A 347 -24.33 12.06 17.11
C MET A 347 -25.01 10.80 17.65
N ASP A 348 -26.33 10.77 17.69
CA ASP A 348 -27.11 9.58 18.04
C ASP A 348 -26.82 8.40 17.11
N GLN A 349 -26.72 8.65 15.80
CA GLN A 349 -26.32 7.62 14.83
C GLN A 349 -24.92 7.09 15.10
N ALA A 350 -23.96 7.98 15.46
CA ALA A 350 -22.61 7.56 15.81
C ALA A 350 -22.62 6.67 17.06
N LEU A 351 -23.30 7.10 18.14
CA LEU A 351 -23.43 6.31 19.36
C LEU A 351 -24.15 4.98 19.13
N LYS A 352 -25.18 4.95 18.29
CA LYS A 352 -25.86 3.70 17.87
C LYS A 352 -24.91 2.76 17.16
N THR A 353 -24.06 3.26 16.26
CA THR A 353 -23.03 2.45 15.58
C THR A 353 -22.03 1.92 16.57
N PHE A 354 -21.61 2.72 17.56
CA PHE A 354 -20.68 2.30 18.59
C PHE A 354 -21.25 1.19 19.47
N ARG A 355 -22.54 1.29 19.87
CA ARG A 355 -23.22 0.22 20.59
C ARG A 355 -23.27 -1.10 19.78
N GLN A 356 -23.54 -1.00 18.47
CA GLN A 356 -23.58 -2.19 17.61
C GLN A 356 -22.21 -2.86 17.43
N SER A 357 -21.13 -2.10 17.56
CA SER A 357 -19.75 -2.57 17.40
C SER A 357 -18.98 -2.59 18.72
N GLU A 358 -19.68 -2.53 19.85
CA GLU A 358 -19.10 -2.30 21.16
C GLU A 358 -17.99 -3.28 21.51
N LYS A 359 -18.21 -4.60 21.35
CA LYS A 359 -17.20 -5.61 21.63
C LYS A 359 -15.90 -5.34 20.88
N ALA A 360 -15.99 -5.05 19.58
CA ALA A 360 -14.83 -4.80 18.74
C ALA A 360 -14.14 -3.44 19.05
N ILE A 361 -14.89 -2.46 19.53
CA ILE A 361 -14.33 -1.18 20.03
C ILE A 361 -13.65 -1.39 21.38
N ILE A 362 -14.25 -2.15 22.31
CA ILE A 362 -13.62 -2.50 23.59
C ILE A 362 -12.29 -3.23 23.33
N ASN A 363 -12.25 -4.16 22.38
CA ASN A 363 -11.02 -4.81 21.96
C ASN A 363 -9.98 -3.78 21.48
N ALA A 364 -10.39 -2.76 20.71
CA ALA A 364 -9.49 -1.70 20.27
C ALA A 364 -8.90 -0.85 21.42
N LEU A 365 -9.57 -0.81 22.57
CA LEU A 365 -9.08 -0.14 23.77
C LEU A 365 -8.20 -1.05 24.63
N ASN A 366 -8.34 -2.36 24.52
CA ASN A 366 -7.57 -3.34 25.27
C ASN A 366 -6.30 -3.80 24.56
N TYR A 367 -6.33 -3.93 23.23
CA TYR A 367 -5.19 -4.37 22.41
C TYR A 367 -4.38 -3.19 21.88
N ASP A 368 -3.08 -3.45 21.63
CA ASP A 368 -2.19 -2.45 21.02
C ASP A 368 -2.26 -2.39 19.51
N TYR A 369 -2.96 -3.33 18.88
CA TYR A 369 -3.09 -3.37 17.43
C TYR A 369 -3.90 -2.19 16.88
N SER A 370 -3.45 -1.65 15.75
CA SER A 370 -4.10 -0.56 15.02
C SER A 370 -3.72 -0.62 13.55
N ASN A 371 -4.48 0.08 12.70
CA ASN A 371 -4.14 0.24 11.28
C ASN A 371 -3.04 1.29 11.02
N GLY A 372 -2.35 1.81 12.05
CA GLY A 372 -1.27 2.78 11.85
C GLY A 372 -0.15 2.29 10.93
N LEU A 373 0.17 0.98 10.99
CA LEU A 373 1.06 0.32 10.04
C LEU A 373 0.51 0.41 8.61
N VAL A 374 -0.76 0.04 8.43
CA VAL A 374 -1.41 -0.02 7.11
C VAL A 374 -1.55 1.38 6.53
N GLU A 375 -1.78 2.41 7.37
CA GLU A 375 -1.79 3.81 6.95
C GLU A 375 -0.43 4.23 6.38
N GLY A 376 0.68 3.86 7.03
CA GLY A 376 2.04 4.09 6.53
C GLY A 376 2.26 3.42 5.17
N ILE A 377 1.83 2.16 5.02
CA ILE A 377 1.88 1.41 3.77
C ILE A 377 1.02 2.09 2.70
N ASN A 378 -0.22 2.47 3.02
CA ASN A 378 -1.13 3.15 2.10
C ASN A 378 -0.56 4.50 1.63
N ASN A 379 0.16 5.24 2.48
CA ASN A 379 0.84 6.47 2.09
C ASN A 379 1.97 6.19 1.09
N LYS A 380 2.76 5.14 1.30
CA LYS A 380 3.80 4.72 0.33
C LYS A 380 3.17 4.25 -0.99
N ILE A 381 2.08 3.50 -0.96
CA ILE A 381 1.32 3.10 -2.17
C ILE A 381 0.86 4.33 -2.97
N LYS A 382 0.40 5.40 -2.29
CA LYS A 382 0.06 6.67 -2.94
C LYS A 382 1.27 7.31 -3.62
N VAL A 383 2.46 7.25 -3.01
CA VAL A 383 3.72 7.75 -3.60
C VAL A 383 4.08 6.94 -4.85
N ILE A 384 4.09 5.61 -4.76
CA ILE A 384 4.33 4.69 -5.90
C ILE A 384 3.43 5.07 -7.08
N LYS A 385 2.15 5.27 -6.81
CA LYS A 385 1.16 5.63 -7.84
C LYS A 385 1.43 7.00 -8.47
N ARG A 386 1.86 7.98 -7.67
CA ARG A 386 2.21 9.34 -8.17
C ARG A 386 3.46 9.32 -9.01
N THR A 387 4.52 8.65 -8.55
CA THR A 387 5.81 8.53 -9.26
C THR A 387 5.66 7.90 -10.64
N ALA A 388 4.75 6.92 -10.76
CA ALA A 388 4.45 6.28 -12.03
C ALA A 388 3.43 7.06 -12.90
N TYR A 389 3.01 8.26 -12.48
CA TYR A 389 1.92 9.02 -13.13
C TYR A 389 0.61 8.22 -13.27
N GLY A 390 0.43 7.23 -12.40
CA GLY A 390 -0.70 6.31 -12.36
C GLY A 390 -0.45 4.99 -13.07
N TYR A 391 -1.20 3.99 -12.69
CA TYR A 391 -1.21 2.66 -13.31
C TYR A 391 -2.55 2.44 -14.03
N ARG A 392 -2.50 1.77 -15.18
CA ARG A 392 -3.70 1.34 -15.93
C ARG A 392 -4.07 -0.10 -15.59
N ASN A 393 -3.09 -0.95 -15.28
CA ASN A 393 -3.27 -2.37 -15.01
C ASN A 393 -3.01 -2.67 -13.53
N PHE A 394 -3.95 -3.38 -12.89
CA PHE A 394 -3.86 -3.72 -11.46
C PHE A 394 -2.69 -4.66 -11.17
N SER A 395 -2.48 -5.70 -12.00
CA SER A 395 -1.39 -6.65 -11.77
C SER A 395 -0.02 -5.98 -11.80
N ASN A 396 0.22 -5.06 -12.75
CA ASN A 396 1.46 -4.29 -12.80
C ASN A 396 1.64 -3.39 -11.56
N PHE A 397 0.55 -2.77 -11.09
CA PHE A 397 0.57 -1.96 -9.89
C PHE A 397 0.85 -2.79 -8.64
N ARG A 398 0.18 -3.93 -8.50
CA ARG A 398 0.38 -4.88 -7.42
C ARG A 398 1.84 -5.41 -7.39
N ASN A 399 2.36 -5.82 -8.55
CA ASN A 399 3.74 -6.28 -8.69
C ASN A 399 4.73 -5.20 -8.25
N ARG A 400 4.50 -3.95 -8.63
CA ARG A 400 5.35 -2.82 -8.21
C ARG A 400 5.34 -2.61 -6.70
N ILE A 401 4.17 -2.68 -6.06
CA ILE A 401 4.07 -2.57 -4.60
C ILE A 401 4.90 -3.67 -3.94
N PHE A 402 4.74 -4.93 -4.37
CA PHE A 402 5.48 -6.05 -3.79
C PHE A 402 6.99 -5.96 -4.02
N ILE A 403 7.43 -5.48 -5.19
CA ILE A 403 8.84 -5.26 -5.47
C ILE A 403 9.42 -4.26 -4.47
N GLU A 404 8.76 -3.12 -4.26
CA GLU A 404 9.25 -2.11 -3.31
C GLU A 404 9.30 -2.59 -1.86
N TYR A 405 8.40 -3.49 -1.46
CA TYR A 405 8.37 -4.01 -0.10
C TYR A 405 9.23 -5.28 0.11
N LYS A 406 9.33 -6.17 -0.88
CA LYS A 406 10.04 -7.46 -0.73
C LYS A 406 11.51 -7.42 -1.16
N LEU A 407 11.87 -6.68 -2.18
CA LEU A 407 13.29 -6.56 -2.59
C LEU A 407 14.14 -5.72 -1.63
N LEU A 408 13.53 -4.86 -0.83
CA LEU A 408 14.23 -4.17 0.25
C LEU A 408 14.75 -5.15 1.32
N GLU A 409 14.06 -6.27 1.55
CA GLU A 409 14.49 -7.30 2.51
C GLU A 409 15.73 -8.06 2.05
N ILE A 410 15.90 -8.29 0.74
CA ILE A 410 17.06 -8.96 0.17
C ILE A 410 18.32 -8.13 0.29
N LYS A 411 18.24 -6.80 0.29
CA LYS A 411 19.38 -5.89 0.46
C LYS A 411 19.94 -5.87 1.90
N THR A 412 19.10 -6.16 2.88
CA THR A 412 19.50 -6.18 4.29
C THR A 412 20.05 -7.54 4.73
N ALA A 413 19.85 -8.58 3.92
CA ALA A 413 20.33 -9.94 4.20
C ALA A 413 21.61 -10.33 3.42
N ALA A 414 22.16 -9.46 2.58
CA ALA A 414 23.40 -9.60 1.84
C ALA A 414 24.47 -8.61 2.31
#